data_c669d0a305376fdcbb945a19fcd91bf6
#
_entry.id   c669d0a305376fdcbb945a19fcd91bf6
#
_cell.length_a   1.000
_cell.length_b   1.000
_cell.length_c   1.000
_cell.angle_alpha   90.00
_cell.angle_beta   90.00
_cell.angle_gamma   90.00
#
_symmetry.space_group_name_H-M   'P 1'
#
loop_
_entity.id
_entity.type
_entity.pdbx_description
1 polymer ?
#
loop_
_entity_poly.entity_id
_entity_poly.type
_entity_poly.pdbx_seq_one_letter_code
_entity_poly.pdbx_strand_id
1 'polypeptide(L)'
;MLSTTAYKDKFSGYTYFTPGSGYSVMKQFYNREPRFYLGITFQNRRWDFDNSRTYYTVMSFNGNSGPTGNTHDYPIFGTIGRKPLSEGTTPSGVDNAVIIRLGEVYLNYAEACCELGDLATAIHYVNLIRSRAGVAEYVGLNSEDQTARDARGETRIDLGNLTQDLVRKVIYRERIIELAFENKYYFDVRRWGVADMAQGDGWIYPSWHKGGEGGQMVGFNVSNLGTTEEQKNVQMNFYKRVQTQTRVFTKRMSFLPIPQEEVNRDLEIVQNTGWETDTDEE
;
A
#
# COMPACT_ATOMS: atom_id res chain seq x y z
N MET A 1 6.64 17.78 9.24
CA MET A 1 5.89 18.65 10.16
C MET A 1 4.74 17.87 10.77
N LEU A 2 4.52 18.02 12.08
CA LEU A 2 3.38 17.45 12.78
C LEU A 2 2.13 18.34 12.59
N SER A 3 0.95 17.72 12.51
CA SER A 3 -0.30 18.46 12.45
C SER A 3 -0.83 18.69 13.86
N THR A 4 -1.27 19.91 14.14
CA THR A 4 -1.95 20.30 15.38
C THR A 4 -3.47 20.39 15.21
N THR A 5 -3.97 20.19 14.00
CA THR A 5 -5.40 20.29 13.68
C THR A 5 -6.05 18.92 13.68
N ALA A 6 -7.21 18.78 14.31
CA ALA A 6 -8.01 17.56 14.24
C ALA A 6 -8.41 17.29 12.79
N TYR A 7 -8.36 16.02 12.41
CA TYR A 7 -8.87 15.58 11.13
C TYR A 7 -10.10 14.68 11.35
N LYS A 8 -11.22 15.15 10.80
CA LYS A 8 -12.47 14.40 10.76
C LYS A 8 -12.66 13.84 9.37
N ASP A 9 -12.90 12.54 9.28
CA ASP A 9 -13.26 11.92 8.01
C ASP A 9 -14.58 12.54 7.50
N LYS A 10 -14.59 12.94 6.24
CA LYS A 10 -15.75 13.56 5.60
C LYS A 10 -16.95 12.61 5.49
N PHE A 11 -16.69 11.31 5.43
CA PHE A 11 -17.72 10.29 5.18
C PHE A 11 -18.25 9.69 6.47
N SER A 12 -17.38 9.27 7.39
CA SER A 12 -17.77 8.65 8.65
C SER A 12 -17.91 9.64 9.79
N GLY A 13 -17.36 10.84 9.67
CA GLY A 13 -17.23 11.80 10.76
C GLY A 13 -16.24 11.38 11.84
N TYR A 14 -15.51 10.27 11.64
CA TYR A 14 -14.57 9.73 12.60
C TYR A 14 -13.35 10.63 12.79
N THR A 15 -12.89 10.78 14.02
CA THR A 15 -11.71 11.58 14.35
C THR A 15 -10.51 10.66 14.54
N TYR A 16 -9.57 10.67 13.57
CA TYR A 16 -8.39 9.81 13.61
C TYR A 16 -7.28 10.30 14.56
N PHE A 17 -7.33 11.57 14.95
CA PHE A 17 -6.46 12.14 15.98
C PHE A 17 -7.09 13.39 16.59
N THR A 18 -6.71 13.71 17.82
CA THR A 18 -7.26 14.86 18.57
C THR A 18 -6.13 15.81 18.95
N PRO A 19 -6.18 17.08 18.58
CA PRO A 19 -5.24 18.09 19.05
C PRO A 19 -5.27 18.23 20.57
N GLY A 20 -4.11 18.50 21.18
CA GLY A 20 -4.01 18.71 22.63
C GLY A 20 -4.01 17.44 23.46
N SER A 21 -4.20 16.25 22.85
CA SER A 21 -4.13 14.95 23.55
C SER A 21 -2.70 14.51 23.91
N GLY A 22 -1.67 15.29 23.54
CA GLY A 22 -0.26 14.87 23.58
C GLY A 22 0.17 14.04 22.38
N TYR A 23 -0.76 13.65 21.49
CA TYR A 23 -0.52 12.84 20.31
C TYR A 23 -0.65 13.70 19.04
N SER A 24 0.46 13.98 18.39
CA SER A 24 0.51 14.72 17.13
C SER A 24 0.67 13.75 15.95
N VAL A 25 0.05 14.06 14.83
CA VAL A 25 0.10 13.27 13.60
C VAL A 25 0.90 13.97 12.53
N MET A 26 1.76 13.25 11.85
CA MET A 26 2.55 13.79 10.74
C MET A 26 1.66 14.19 9.58
N LYS A 27 1.94 15.35 8.95
CA LYS A 27 1.13 15.87 7.84
C LYS A 27 0.95 14.92 6.66
N GLN A 28 1.88 13.99 6.43
CA GLN A 28 1.75 12.98 5.37
C GLN A 28 0.55 12.04 5.56
N PHE A 29 0.05 11.90 6.79
CA PHE A 29 -1.14 11.09 7.13
C PHE A 29 -2.42 11.92 7.16
N TYR A 30 -2.30 13.22 6.93
CA TYR A 30 -3.42 14.15 6.92
C TYR A 30 -3.99 14.31 5.52
N ASN A 31 -5.32 14.47 5.43
CA ASN A 31 -6.03 14.69 4.16
C ASN A 31 -5.72 13.63 3.08
N ARG A 32 -5.65 12.37 3.50
CA ARG A 32 -5.54 11.21 2.61
C ARG A 32 -6.92 10.78 2.17
N GLU A 33 -6.98 9.95 1.12
CA GLU A 33 -8.23 9.34 0.68
C GLU A 33 -8.83 8.39 1.75
N PRO A 34 -10.14 8.14 1.74
CA PRO A 34 -10.81 7.30 2.76
C PRO A 34 -10.21 5.91 2.90
N ARG A 35 -9.83 5.26 1.80
CA ARG A 35 -9.22 3.92 1.82
C ARG A 35 -7.91 3.85 2.59
N PHE A 36 -7.14 4.95 2.64
CA PHE A 36 -5.94 5.03 3.47
C PHE A 36 -6.29 4.82 4.95
N TYR A 37 -7.28 5.53 5.45
CA TYR A 37 -7.68 5.44 6.87
C TYR A 37 -8.36 4.10 7.21
N LEU A 38 -9.04 3.49 6.25
CA LEU A 38 -9.61 2.15 6.43
C LEU A 38 -8.55 1.06 6.38
N GLY A 39 -7.50 1.25 5.56
CA GLY A 39 -6.49 0.23 5.29
C GLY A 39 -5.25 0.28 6.15
N ILE A 40 -4.91 1.44 6.73
CA ILE A 40 -3.61 1.66 7.37
C ILE A 40 -3.74 2.29 8.74
N THR A 41 -3.03 1.72 9.70
CA THR A 41 -2.78 2.31 11.02
C THR A 41 -1.39 2.96 11.02
N PHE A 42 -1.27 4.10 11.65
CA PHE A 42 -0.06 4.93 11.70
C PHE A 42 0.17 5.49 13.11
N GLN A 43 1.35 6.05 13.34
CA GLN A 43 1.74 6.63 14.62
C GLN A 43 0.72 7.68 15.11
N ASN A 44 0.29 7.53 16.34
CA ASN A 44 -0.70 8.37 17.02
C ASN A 44 -2.11 8.33 16.43
N ARG A 45 -2.44 7.29 15.62
CA ARG A 45 -3.81 7.07 15.20
C ARG A 45 -4.68 6.73 16.40
N ARG A 46 -5.84 7.39 16.50
CA ARG A 46 -6.88 7.12 17.49
C ARG A 46 -7.69 5.87 17.10
N TRP A 47 -8.03 5.08 18.13
CA TRP A 47 -8.94 3.95 18.05
C TRP A 47 -10.00 4.08 19.14
N ASP A 48 -11.26 3.91 18.77
CA ASP A 48 -12.36 3.82 19.69
C ASP A 48 -12.91 2.38 19.64
N PHE A 49 -12.68 1.59 20.69
CA PHE A 49 -13.10 0.19 20.76
C PHE A 49 -14.54 0.03 21.23
N ASP A 50 -14.95 0.91 22.11
CA ASP A 50 -16.31 1.01 22.62
C ASP A 50 -16.56 2.45 23.08
N ASN A 51 -17.75 2.74 23.52
CA ASN A 51 -18.12 4.10 23.96
C ASN A 51 -17.32 4.62 25.18
N SER A 52 -16.44 3.82 25.75
CA SER A 52 -15.71 4.15 26.98
C SER A 52 -14.19 4.12 26.84
N ARG A 53 -13.63 3.50 25.81
CA ARG A 53 -12.19 3.29 25.69
C ARG A 53 -11.63 3.83 24.38
N THR A 54 -10.74 4.82 24.49
CA THR A 54 -9.98 5.38 23.39
C THR A 54 -8.50 5.03 23.56
N TYR A 55 -7.89 4.52 22.52
CA TYR A 55 -6.47 4.20 22.45
C TYR A 55 -5.80 4.98 21.33
N TYR A 56 -4.49 5.20 21.47
CA TYR A 56 -3.65 5.76 20.43
C TYR A 56 -2.57 4.75 20.09
N THR A 57 -2.37 4.51 18.81
CA THR A 57 -1.30 3.63 18.33
C THR A 57 0.05 4.31 18.48
N VAL A 58 0.94 3.80 19.30
CA VAL A 58 2.29 4.35 19.50
C VAL A 58 3.29 3.31 19.06
N MET A 59 3.87 3.53 17.87
CA MET A 59 4.81 2.62 17.20
C MET A 59 6.28 2.98 17.45
N SER A 60 6.56 4.09 18.12
CA SER A 60 7.89 4.45 18.54
C SER A 60 8.38 3.55 19.67
N PHE A 61 9.67 3.57 19.95
CA PHE A 61 10.28 2.77 21.02
C PHE A 61 9.55 2.94 22.37
N ASN A 62 9.29 1.83 23.04
CA ASN A 62 8.45 1.72 24.27
C ASN A 62 6.97 2.11 24.08
N GLY A 63 6.49 2.26 22.86
CA GLY A 63 5.07 2.44 22.58
C GLY A 63 4.29 1.13 22.66
N ASN A 64 2.95 1.23 22.75
CA ASN A 64 2.05 0.07 22.83
C ASN A 64 2.03 -0.82 21.57
N SER A 65 2.57 -0.33 20.45
CA SER A 65 2.71 -1.04 19.18
C SER A 65 4.14 -0.92 18.62
N GLY A 66 5.09 -0.49 19.44
CA GLY A 66 6.48 -0.31 19.11
C GLY A 66 7.38 -1.36 19.76
N PRO A 67 8.69 -1.35 19.44
CA PRO A 67 9.65 -2.24 20.07
C PRO A 67 9.79 -1.89 21.55
N THR A 68 9.82 -2.92 22.36
CA THR A 68 10.27 -2.85 23.77
C THR A 68 11.49 -3.72 23.93
N GLY A 69 12.23 -3.61 25.03
CA GLY A 69 13.47 -4.35 25.23
C GLY A 69 13.36 -5.87 25.05
N ASN A 70 12.15 -6.43 25.08
CA ASN A 70 11.89 -7.87 25.05
C ASN A 70 10.92 -8.32 23.95
N THR A 71 10.43 -7.43 23.08
CA THR A 71 9.47 -7.81 22.04
C THR A 71 10.11 -7.76 20.66
N HIS A 72 9.86 -8.81 19.87
CA HIS A 72 10.27 -8.89 18.46
C HIS A 72 9.08 -8.62 17.51
N ASP A 73 7.86 -8.56 18.04
CA ASP A 73 6.62 -8.36 17.27
C ASP A 73 6.24 -6.89 17.20
N TYR A 74 6.82 -6.17 16.26
CA TYR A 74 6.48 -4.76 16.01
C TYR A 74 6.57 -4.42 14.51
N PRO A 75 5.86 -3.38 14.05
CA PRO A 75 5.84 -3.01 12.65
C PRO A 75 7.14 -2.32 12.24
N ILE A 76 8.09 -3.05 11.67
CA ILE A 76 9.41 -2.54 11.28
C ILE A 76 9.37 -1.33 10.32
N PHE A 77 8.26 -1.12 9.61
CA PHE A 77 8.08 0.04 8.72
C PHE A 77 7.40 1.23 9.39
N GLY A 78 6.90 1.08 10.63
CA GLY A 78 6.20 2.12 11.37
C GLY A 78 4.78 2.43 10.85
N THR A 79 4.18 1.49 10.14
CA THR A 79 2.77 1.46 9.73
C THR A 79 2.27 0.02 9.77
N ILE A 80 0.95 -0.16 10.00
CA ILE A 80 0.32 -1.49 10.08
C ILE A 80 -0.85 -1.52 9.11
N GLY A 81 -0.97 -2.62 8.34
CA GLY A 81 -2.17 -2.91 7.58
C GLY A 81 -3.30 -3.31 8.51
N ARG A 82 -4.50 -2.75 8.30
CA ARG A 82 -5.68 -3.03 9.14
C ARG A 82 -6.95 -3.34 8.36
N LYS A 83 -6.91 -3.35 7.07
CA LYS A 83 -8.09 -3.49 6.21
C LYS A 83 -9.06 -4.61 6.59
N PRO A 84 -8.61 -5.79 7.08
CA PRO A 84 -9.51 -6.85 7.51
C PRO A 84 -10.14 -6.61 8.89
N LEU A 85 -9.75 -5.56 9.62
CA LEU A 85 -10.24 -5.29 10.97
C LEU A 85 -11.37 -4.26 10.95
N SER A 86 -12.52 -4.60 11.52
CA SER A 86 -13.63 -3.68 11.71
C SER A 86 -13.36 -2.68 12.84
N GLU A 87 -13.88 -1.45 12.73
CA GLU A 87 -13.89 -0.50 13.84
C GLU A 87 -14.79 -1.03 14.98
N GLY A 88 -14.37 -0.83 16.22
CA GLY A 88 -15.14 -1.25 17.40
C GLY A 88 -15.05 -2.72 17.74
N THR A 89 -14.34 -3.54 16.98
CA THR A 89 -14.10 -4.93 17.32
C THR A 89 -12.83 -5.10 18.13
N THR A 90 -12.86 -5.98 19.13
CA THR A 90 -11.64 -6.46 19.76
C THR A 90 -10.86 -7.31 18.76
N PRO A 91 -9.51 -7.34 18.85
CA PRO A 91 -8.66 -8.11 17.90
C PRO A 91 -8.95 -9.61 17.81
N SER A 92 -9.83 -10.12 18.66
CA SER A 92 -10.25 -11.53 18.67
C SER A 92 -11.44 -11.84 17.75
N GLY A 93 -12.01 -10.84 17.07
CA GLY A 93 -13.05 -11.06 16.07
C GLY A 93 -12.44 -11.63 14.80
N VAL A 94 -12.89 -12.79 14.34
CA VAL A 94 -12.55 -13.32 13.02
C VAL A 94 -13.42 -12.59 12.01
N ASP A 95 -12.85 -11.60 11.34
CA ASP A 95 -13.49 -10.98 10.18
C ASP A 95 -13.45 -11.96 8.99
N ASN A 96 -14.47 -11.91 8.14
CA ASN A 96 -14.55 -12.77 6.98
C ASN A 96 -13.38 -12.51 6.02
N ALA A 97 -12.69 -13.56 5.61
CA ALA A 97 -11.68 -13.48 4.58
C ALA A 97 -12.35 -13.29 3.21
N VAL A 98 -12.06 -12.18 2.56
CA VAL A 98 -12.55 -11.91 1.20
C VAL A 98 -11.65 -12.60 0.19
N ILE A 99 -12.18 -13.59 -0.53
CA ILE A 99 -11.45 -14.29 -1.60
C ILE A 99 -11.55 -13.49 -2.91
N ILE A 100 -12.76 -13.13 -3.31
CA ILE A 100 -13.06 -12.30 -4.50
C ILE A 100 -14.19 -11.33 -4.14
N ARG A 101 -14.13 -10.12 -4.65
CA ARG A 101 -15.17 -9.11 -4.49
C ARG A 101 -15.39 -8.31 -5.77
N LEU A 102 -16.55 -7.67 -5.87
CA LEU A 102 -16.96 -6.93 -7.08
C LEU A 102 -15.93 -5.88 -7.53
N GLY A 103 -15.23 -5.22 -6.60
CA GLY A 103 -14.17 -4.28 -6.94
C GLY A 103 -13.02 -4.91 -7.73
N GLU A 104 -12.64 -6.15 -7.39
CA GLU A 104 -11.65 -6.90 -8.17
C GLU A 104 -12.19 -7.27 -9.55
N VAL A 105 -13.44 -7.69 -9.65
CA VAL A 105 -14.08 -8.03 -10.93
C VAL A 105 -14.12 -6.82 -11.86
N TYR A 106 -14.47 -5.63 -11.34
CA TYR A 106 -14.43 -4.40 -12.13
C TYR A 106 -13.04 -4.07 -12.65
N LEU A 107 -12.01 -4.24 -11.82
CA LEU A 107 -10.62 -3.99 -12.23
C LEU A 107 -10.11 -5.03 -13.22
N ASN A 108 -10.52 -6.30 -13.10
CA ASN A 108 -10.22 -7.34 -14.08
C ASN A 108 -10.87 -7.01 -15.44
N TYR A 109 -12.12 -6.56 -15.42
CA TYR A 109 -12.83 -6.16 -16.63
C TYR A 109 -12.22 -4.91 -17.27
N ALA A 110 -11.86 -3.90 -16.46
CA ALA A 110 -11.15 -2.72 -16.94
C ALA A 110 -9.83 -3.06 -17.62
N GLU A 111 -9.06 -3.98 -17.05
CA GLU A 111 -7.79 -4.44 -17.61
C GLU A 111 -8.02 -5.17 -18.94
N ALA A 112 -9.00 -6.06 -19.01
CA ALA A 112 -9.36 -6.74 -20.26
C ALA A 112 -9.80 -5.76 -21.36
N CYS A 113 -10.66 -4.78 -21.03
CA CYS A 113 -11.07 -3.72 -21.98
C CYS A 113 -9.87 -2.91 -22.46
N CYS A 114 -8.93 -2.56 -21.56
CA CYS A 114 -7.71 -1.85 -21.91
C CYS A 114 -6.88 -2.65 -22.92
N GLU A 115 -6.69 -3.94 -22.70
CA GLU A 115 -5.91 -4.80 -23.60
C GLU A 115 -6.60 -4.99 -24.97
N LEU A 116 -7.91 -4.93 -25.03
CA LEU A 116 -8.70 -4.94 -26.26
C LEU A 116 -8.80 -3.58 -26.97
N GLY A 117 -8.24 -2.51 -26.37
CA GLY A 117 -8.26 -1.16 -26.93
C GLY A 117 -9.53 -0.35 -26.61
N ASP A 118 -10.47 -0.89 -25.83
CA ASP A 118 -11.64 -0.15 -25.33
C ASP A 118 -11.26 0.66 -24.09
N LEU A 119 -10.52 1.73 -24.31
CA LEU A 119 -9.93 2.55 -23.25
C LEU A 119 -10.97 3.34 -22.47
N ALA A 120 -12.07 3.73 -23.13
CA ALA A 120 -13.16 4.48 -22.51
C ALA A 120 -13.90 3.62 -21.47
N THR A 121 -14.27 2.39 -21.83
CA THR A 121 -14.87 1.42 -20.91
C THR A 121 -13.93 1.07 -19.78
N ALA A 122 -12.64 0.91 -20.05
CA ALA A 122 -11.63 0.65 -19.01
C ALA A 122 -11.62 1.76 -17.95
N ILE A 123 -11.57 3.04 -18.34
CA ILE A 123 -11.59 4.19 -17.42
C ILE A 123 -12.95 4.27 -16.69
N HIS A 124 -14.06 3.97 -17.35
CA HIS A 124 -15.37 3.94 -16.70
C HIS A 124 -15.39 2.99 -15.49
N TYR A 125 -14.90 1.76 -15.63
CA TYR A 125 -14.88 0.80 -14.53
C TYR A 125 -13.90 1.18 -13.42
N VAL A 126 -12.78 1.81 -13.72
CA VAL A 126 -11.90 2.42 -12.73
C VAL A 126 -12.64 3.53 -11.96
N ASN A 127 -13.39 4.37 -12.66
CA ASN A 127 -14.16 5.47 -12.05
C ASN A 127 -15.27 4.97 -11.14
N LEU A 128 -15.93 3.86 -11.44
CA LEU A 128 -16.90 3.22 -10.53
C LEU A 128 -16.26 2.86 -9.18
N ILE A 129 -15.01 2.36 -9.18
CA ILE A 129 -14.25 2.07 -7.97
C ILE A 129 -13.96 3.37 -7.21
N ARG A 130 -13.48 4.40 -7.89
CA ARG A 130 -13.09 5.68 -7.31
C ARG A 130 -14.29 6.40 -6.71
N SER A 131 -15.40 6.43 -7.42
CA SER A 131 -16.66 7.04 -6.97
C SER A 131 -17.16 6.35 -5.70
N ARG A 132 -17.21 5.01 -5.68
CA ARG A 132 -17.55 4.24 -4.47
C ARG A 132 -16.62 4.55 -3.30
N ALA A 133 -15.32 4.73 -3.57
CA ALA A 133 -14.32 5.02 -2.54
C ALA A 133 -14.34 6.49 -2.08
N GLY A 134 -15.24 7.32 -2.60
CA GLY A 134 -15.29 8.76 -2.31
C GLY A 134 -14.06 9.53 -2.83
N VAL A 135 -13.42 9.01 -3.87
CA VAL A 135 -12.28 9.62 -4.54
C VAL A 135 -12.75 10.18 -5.87
N ALA A 136 -12.25 11.36 -6.25
CA ALA A 136 -12.63 11.98 -7.50
C ALA A 136 -12.30 11.08 -8.70
N GLU A 137 -13.21 11.02 -9.66
CA GLU A 137 -13.07 10.27 -10.90
C GLU A 137 -11.93 10.84 -11.77
N TYR A 138 -11.38 10.03 -12.64
CA TYR A 138 -10.57 10.51 -13.74
C TYR A 138 -11.47 11.18 -14.76
N VAL A 139 -11.25 12.45 -15.01
CA VAL A 139 -12.01 13.27 -15.98
C VAL A 139 -11.05 13.99 -16.90
N GLY A 140 -11.59 14.52 -17.99
CA GLY A 140 -10.81 15.31 -18.94
C GLY A 140 -10.19 16.55 -18.29
N LEU A 141 -9.08 17.02 -18.88
CA LEU A 141 -8.32 18.15 -18.39
C LEU A 141 -9.13 19.46 -18.25
N ASN A 142 -10.22 19.58 -18.98
CA ASN A 142 -11.07 20.78 -19.03
C ASN A 142 -12.35 20.67 -18.18
N SER A 143 -12.43 19.73 -17.26
CA SER A 143 -13.62 19.62 -16.40
C SER A 143 -13.61 20.73 -15.34
N GLU A 144 -14.81 21.21 -14.98
CA GLU A 144 -15.02 22.29 -13.99
C GLU A 144 -14.48 21.91 -12.59
N ASP A 145 -14.36 20.64 -12.29
CA ASP A 145 -13.82 20.12 -11.02
C ASP A 145 -12.29 20.15 -10.92
N GLN A 146 -11.63 20.64 -11.94
CA GLN A 146 -10.19 20.65 -12.07
C GLN A 146 -9.49 21.31 -10.88
N THR A 147 -9.94 22.51 -10.49
CA THR A 147 -9.34 23.29 -9.40
C THR A 147 -9.45 22.58 -8.04
N ALA A 148 -10.59 21.94 -7.78
CA ALA A 148 -10.80 21.17 -6.56
C ALA A 148 -9.91 19.90 -6.52
N ARG A 149 -9.63 19.30 -7.67
CA ARG A 149 -8.72 18.15 -7.82
C ARG A 149 -7.27 18.56 -7.65
N ASP A 150 -6.86 19.69 -8.18
CA ASP A 150 -5.51 20.24 -8.00
C ASP A 150 -5.19 20.49 -6.54
N ALA A 151 -6.14 21.06 -5.81
CA ALA A 151 -5.99 21.31 -4.38
C ALA A 151 -5.79 20.01 -3.57
N ARG A 152 -6.24 18.86 -4.09
CA ARG A 152 -6.05 17.53 -3.48
C ARG A 152 -4.82 16.77 -4.00
N GLY A 153 -4.09 17.33 -4.98
CA GLY A 153 -2.91 16.70 -5.58
C GLY A 153 -3.24 15.43 -6.38
N GLU A 154 -4.44 15.35 -6.95
CA GLU A 154 -4.86 14.18 -7.73
C GLU A 154 -4.19 14.16 -9.11
N THR A 155 -3.78 12.96 -9.52
CA THR A 155 -3.20 12.77 -10.86
C THR A 155 -4.29 12.89 -11.91
N ARG A 156 -4.08 13.78 -12.88
CA ARG A 156 -4.97 13.95 -14.03
C ARG A 156 -4.56 13.07 -15.18
N ILE A 157 -5.52 12.69 -15.99
CA ILE A 157 -5.28 12.04 -17.28
C ILE A 157 -6.00 12.83 -18.37
N ASP A 158 -5.36 12.91 -19.55
CA ASP A 158 -5.99 13.49 -20.73
C ASP A 158 -6.92 12.46 -21.38
N LEU A 159 -8.21 12.57 -21.09
CA LEU A 159 -9.23 11.69 -21.70
C LEU A 159 -9.39 11.88 -23.21
N GLY A 160 -8.92 13.00 -23.78
CA GLY A 160 -8.90 13.24 -25.21
C GLY A 160 -7.78 12.52 -25.95
N ASN A 161 -6.72 12.13 -25.24
CA ASN A 161 -5.53 11.47 -25.77
C ASN A 161 -5.17 10.20 -24.97
N LEU A 162 -6.14 9.34 -24.71
CA LEU A 162 -5.90 8.08 -24.00
C LEU A 162 -5.01 7.17 -24.85
N THR A 163 -3.95 6.70 -24.22
CA THR A 163 -3.13 5.62 -24.76
C THR A 163 -3.31 4.37 -23.91
N GLN A 164 -3.17 3.20 -24.52
CA GLN A 164 -3.24 1.93 -23.80
C GLN A 164 -2.25 1.87 -22.65
N ASP A 165 -1.02 2.37 -22.84
CA ASP A 165 0.00 2.42 -21.79
C ASP A 165 -0.43 3.30 -20.59
N LEU A 166 -1.00 4.47 -20.85
CA LEU A 166 -1.51 5.34 -19.77
C LEU A 166 -2.65 4.68 -18.99
N VAL A 167 -3.62 4.12 -19.72
CA VAL A 167 -4.79 3.47 -19.10
C VAL A 167 -4.36 2.23 -18.29
N ARG A 168 -3.41 1.45 -18.82
CA ARG A 168 -2.80 0.32 -18.10
C ARG A 168 -2.18 0.77 -16.77
N LYS A 169 -1.40 1.84 -16.75
CA LYS A 169 -0.80 2.42 -15.54
C LYS A 169 -1.85 2.90 -14.54
N VAL A 170 -2.92 3.53 -15.02
CA VAL A 170 -4.07 3.94 -14.20
C VAL A 170 -4.71 2.74 -13.52
N ILE A 171 -4.99 1.68 -14.26
CA ILE A 171 -5.59 0.44 -13.75
C ILE A 171 -4.67 -0.22 -12.71
N TYR A 172 -3.37 -0.35 -13.01
CA TYR A 172 -2.40 -0.97 -12.12
C TYR A 172 -2.32 -0.22 -10.79
N ARG A 173 -2.23 1.10 -10.83
CA ARG A 173 -2.25 1.94 -9.64
C ARG A 173 -3.53 1.78 -8.83
N GLU A 174 -4.69 1.79 -9.50
CA GLU A 174 -5.97 1.62 -8.82
C GLU A 174 -6.09 0.23 -8.18
N ARG A 175 -5.61 -0.84 -8.85
CA ARG A 175 -5.57 -2.19 -8.28
C ARG A 175 -4.71 -2.27 -7.03
N ILE A 176 -3.51 -1.71 -7.05
CA ILE A 176 -2.59 -1.69 -5.90
C ILE A 176 -3.25 -1.02 -4.69
N ILE A 177 -3.95 0.09 -4.91
CA ILE A 177 -4.59 0.85 -3.84
C ILE A 177 -5.87 0.15 -3.37
N GLU A 178 -6.74 -0.23 -4.30
CA GLU A 178 -8.04 -0.81 -3.99
C GLU A 178 -7.93 -2.20 -3.35
N LEU A 179 -7.02 -3.04 -3.85
CA LEU A 179 -6.82 -4.41 -3.39
C LEU A 179 -5.67 -4.55 -2.38
N ALA A 180 -5.17 -3.42 -1.83
CA ALA A 180 -4.15 -3.44 -0.79
C ALA A 180 -4.58 -4.36 0.37
N PHE A 181 -3.65 -5.19 0.86
CA PHE A 181 -3.86 -6.16 1.95
C PHE A 181 -4.84 -7.32 1.63
N GLU A 182 -5.16 -7.55 0.35
CA GLU A 182 -6.02 -8.67 -0.12
C GLU A 182 -5.21 -9.76 -0.84
N ASN A 183 -3.90 -9.82 -0.64
CA ASN A 183 -2.98 -10.80 -1.23
C ASN A 183 -2.93 -10.83 -2.77
N LYS A 184 -3.35 -9.74 -3.44
CA LYS A 184 -3.36 -9.65 -4.91
C LYS A 184 -2.06 -9.08 -5.48
N TYR A 185 -1.44 -8.13 -4.78
CA TYR A 185 -0.27 -7.39 -5.22
C TYR A 185 0.90 -8.28 -5.65
N TYR A 186 1.19 -9.33 -4.87
CA TYR A 186 2.26 -10.29 -5.18
C TYR A 186 2.14 -10.89 -6.59
N PHE A 187 0.94 -11.28 -6.97
CA PHE A 187 0.67 -11.87 -8.28
C PHE A 187 0.60 -10.79 -9.37
N ASP A 188 -0.01 -9.65 -9.07
CA ASP A 188 -0.19 -8.56 -10.02
C ASP A 188 1.15 -8.05 -10.55
N VAL A 189 2.12 -7.69 -9.69
CA VAL A 189 3.42 -7.15 -10.14
C VAL A 189 4.25 -8.16 -10.95
N ARG A 190 4.04 -9.46 -10.72
CA ARG A 190 4.70 -10.53 -11.49
C ARG A 190 4.08 -10.73 -12.85
N ARG A 191 2.76 -10.85 -12.94
CA ARG A 191 2.06 -11.02 -14.22
C ARG A 191 2.16 -9.77 -15.11
N TRP A 192 2.32 -8.58 -14.52
CA TRP A 192 2.58 -7.36 -15.26
C TRP A 192 4.05 -7.22 -15.72
N GLY A 193 4.95 -8.06 -15.21
CA GLY A 193 6.36 -7.99 -15.52
C GLY A 193 7.07 -6.74 -14.99
N VAL A 194 6.59 -6.18 -13.87
CA VAL A 194 7.13 -4.94 -13.28
C VAL A 194 7.86 -5.15 -11.96
N ALA A 195 7.89 -6.39 -11.47
CA ALA A 195 8.48 -6.71 -10.17
C ALA A 195 10.01 -6.44 -10.10
N ASP A 196 10.70 -6.44 -11.23
CA ASP A 196 12.15 -6.15 -11.35
C ASP A 196 12.45 -4.76 -11.94
N MET A 197 11.47 -3.85 -11.92
CA MET A 197 11.60 -2.50 -12.46
C MET A 197 12.79 -1.76 -11.84
N ALA A 198 13.78 -1.39 -12.67
CA ALA A 198 15.01 -0.74 -12.21
C ALA A 198 14.78 0.62 -11.54
N GLN A 199 13.78 1.37 -12.02
CA GLN A 199 13.40 2.69 -11.51
C GLN A 199 11.88 2.81 -11.48
N GLY A 200 11.34 3.31 -10.38
CA GLY A 200 9.91 3.55 -10.24
C GLY A 200 9.40 4.60 -11.23
N ASP A 201 8.22 4.37 -11.77
CA ASP A 201 7.58 5.19 -12.80
C ASP A 201 6.62 6.26 -12.24
N GLY A 202 6.47 6.31 -10.92
CA GLY A 202 5.53 7.19 -10.22
C GLY A 202 4.08 6.67 -10.20
N TRP A 203 3.80 5.53 -10.84
CA TRP A 203 2.48 4.89 -10.89
C TRP A 203 2.42 3.63 -10.03
N ILE A 204 3.22 2.65 -10.33
CA ILE A 204 3.31 1.36 -9.63
C ILE A 204 4.23 1.51 -8.43
N TYR A 205 5.45 1.96 -8.69
CA TYR A 205 6.42 2.32 -7.65
C TYR A 205 6.63 3.84 -7.64
N PRO A 206 6.86 4.44 -6.45
CA PRO A 206 7.25 5.85 -6.38
C PRO A 206 8.48 6.13 -7.26
N SER A 207 8.55 7.30 -7.88
CA SER A 207 9.65 7.67 -8.78
C SER A 207 11.04 7.62 -8.15
N TRP A 208 11.13 7.74 -6.81
CA TRP A 208 12.38 7.63 -6.06
C TRP A 208 12.78 6.17 -5.76
N HIS A 209 11.86 5.21 -5.94
CA HIS A 209 12.11 3.80 -5.65
C HIS A 209 12.96 3.16 -6.75
N LYS A 210 13.91 2.30 -6.36
CA LYS A 210 14.79 1.59 -7.27
C LYS A 210 14.75 0.10 -6.98
N GLY A 211 14.84 -0.70 -8.04
CA GLY A 211 14.97 -2.15 -7.94
C GLY A 211 13.64 -2.92 -7.75
N GLY A 212 12.48 -2.28 -7.95
CA GLY A 212 11.19 -2.96 -7.87
C GLY A 212 11.01 -3.69 -6.53
N GLU A 213 10.61 -4.95 -6.57
CA GLU A 213 10.48 -5.83 -5.40
C GLU A 213 11.83 -6.18 -4.73
N GLY A 214 12.95 -6.07 -5.48
CA GLY A 214 14.31 -6.26 -4.96
C GLY A 214 14.93 -5.00 -4.36
N GLY A 215 14.19 -3.90 -4.31
CA GLY A 215 14.70 -2.62 -3.87
C GLY A 215 14.90 -2.49 -2.35
N GLN A 216 15.48 -1.37 -1.98
CA GLN A 216 15.60 -0.99 -0.57
C GLN A 216 14.26 -0.58 0.00
N MET A 217 13.84 -1.24 1.05
CA MET A 217 12.61 -0.89 1.77
C MET A 217 12.91 0.19 2.81
N VAL A 218 12.22 1.30 2.70
CA VAL A 218 12.38 2.48 3.56
C VAL A 218 11.16 2.63 4.45
N GLY A 219 11.37 2.66 5.74
CA GLY A 219 10.34 2.88 6.76
C GLY A 219 10.66 4.06 7.68
N PHE A 220 9.93 4.15 8.77
CA PHE A 220 10.25 5.05 9.86
C PHE A 220 11.27 4.42 10.81
N ASN A 221 11.96 5.24 11.59
CA ASN A 221 12.90 4.78 12.60
C ASN A 221 12.18 4.26 13.84
N VAL A 222 11.64 3.05 13.74
CA VAL A 222 10.84 2.41 14.80
C VAL A 222 11.70 2.03 15.99
N SER A 223 12.90 1.52 15.75
CA SER A 223 13.80 1.02 16.78
C SER A 223 14.46 2.12 17.62
N ASN A 224 14.52 3.35 17.13
CA ASN A 224 15.02 4.56 17.80
C ASN A 224 15.92 4.31 19.02
N LEU A 225 16.88 3.40 18.86
CA LEU A 225 17.90 3.08 19.86
C LEU A 225 18.94 4.20 19.86
N GLY A 226 18.52 5.38 20.33
CA GLY A 226 19.35 6.56 20.34
C GLY A 226 19.95 6.86 21.69
N THR A 227 20.77 7.91 21.74
CA THR A 227 21.28 8.51 22.98
C THR A 227 20.13 9.06 23.84
N THR A 228 20.37 9.32 25.11
CA THR A 228 19.36 9.84 26.05
C THR A 228 18.68 11.12 25.54
N GLU A 229 19.37 11.95 24.75
CA GLU A 229 18.80 13.14 24.11
C GLU A 229 17.89 12.78 22.90
N GLU A 230 18.23 11.73 22.15
CA GLU A 230 17.39 11.22 21.07
C GLU A 230 16.12 10.56 21.61
N GLN A 231 16.19 9.90 22.76
CA GLN A 231 15.02 9.36 23.46
C GLN A 231 14.04 10.46 23.92
N LYS A 232 14.53 11.63 24.31
CA LYS A 232 13.68 12.79 24.63
C LYS A 232 12.89 13.32 23.44
N ASN A 233 13.38 13.10 22.22
CA ASN A 233 12.74 13.50 20.96
C ASN A 233 12.17 12.31 20.19
N VAL A 234 11.63 11.32 20.91
CA VAL A 234 11.14 10.03 20.35
C VAL A 234 10.26 10.22 19.12
N GLN A 235 9.32 11.17 19.15
CA GLN A 235 8.44 11.41 18.00
C GLN A 235 9.16 11.94 16.77
N MET A 236 10.09 12.89 16.94
CA MET A 236 10.85 13.46 15.83
C MET A 236 11.81 12.44 15.22
N ASN A 237 12.44 11.63 16.04
CA ASN A 237 13.34 10.56 15.58
C ASN A 237 12.58 9.42 14.92
N PHE A 238 11.38 9.09 15.39
CA PHE A 238 10.51 8.09 14.76
C PHE A 238 10.24 8.44 13.29
N TYR A 239 10.00 9.70 12.96
CA TYR A 239 9.66 10.12 11.60
C TYR A 239 10.88 10.25 10.66
N LYS A 240 12.09 10.01 11.13
CA LYS A 240 13.25 9.88 10.23
C LYS A 240 13.08 8.65 9.33
N ARG A 241 13.41 8.80 8.06
CA ARG A 241 13.42 7.69 7.11
C ARG A 241 14.68 6.89 7.28
N VAL A 242 14.54 5.59 7.44
CA VAL A 242 15.64 4.64 7.55
C VAL A 242 15.40 3.48 6.59
N GLN A 243 16.47 2.92 6.08
CA GLN A 243 16.40 1.65 5.37
C GLN A 243 16.12 0.56 6.41
N THR A 244 14.95 -0.07 6.28
CA THR A 244 14.50 -1.11 7.22
C THR A 244 14.88 -2.51 6.75
N GLN A 245 14.91 -2.70 5.45
CA GLN A 245 15.14 -4.01 4.85
C GLN A 245 15.71 -3.84 3.43
N THR A 246 16.66 -4.72 3.07
CA THR A 246 17.04 -4.95 1.67
C THR A 246 16.40 -6.24 1.21
N ARG A 247 15.73 -6.20 0.07
CA ARG A 247 15.14 -7.37 -0.57
C ARG A 247 15.93 -7.74 -1.81
N VAL A 248 15.86 -8.99 -2.18
CA VAL A 248 16.42 -9.50 -3.42
C VAL A 248 15.26 -9.97 -4.30
N PHE A 249 15.22 -9.51 -5.52
CA PHE A 249 14.32 -10.00 -6.55
C PHE A 249 15.10 -10.14 -7.85
N THR A 250 15.05 -11.32 -8.43
CA THR A 250 15.61 -11.59 -9.74
C THR A 250 14.50 -12.02 -10.69
N LYS A 251 14.69 -11.87 -12.00
CA LYS A 251 13.66 -12.18 -13.00
C LYS A 251 13.09 -13.59 -12.88
N ARG A 252 13.90 -14.58 -12.50
CA ARG A 252 13.45 -15.95 -12.26
C ARG A 252 12.40 -16.06 -11.16
N MET A 253 12.41 -15.13 -10.18
CA MET A 253 11.43 -15.11 -9.08
C MET A 253 10.03 -14.63 -9.53
N SER A 254 9.85 -14.27 -10.80
CA SER A 254 8.51 -14.05 -11.37
C SER A 254 7.71 -15.34 -11.46
N PHE A 255 8.39 -16.48 -11.54
CA PHE A 255 7.81 -17.82 -11.50
C PHE A 255 8.33 -18.57 -10.29
N LEU A 256 7.48 -19.35 -9.64
CA LEU A 256 7.93 -20.25 -8.59
C LEU A 256 8.64 -21.44 -9.22
N PRO A 257 9.70 -21.98 -8.59
CA PRO A 257 10.30 -23.22 -9.06
C PRO A 257 9.32 -24.38 -8.90
N ILE A 258 9.37 -25.34 -9.81
CA ILE A 258 8.72 -26.63 -9.62
C ILE A 258 9.52 -27.37 -8.54
N PRO A 259 8.86 -27.99 -7.52
CA PRO A 259 9.59 -28.75 -6.52
C PRO A 259 10.52 -29.77 -7.15
N GLN A 260 11.78 -29.82 -6.71
CA GLN A 260 12.79 -30.70 -7.32
C GLN A 260 12.39 -32.18 -7.28
N GLU A 261 11.64 -32.58 -6.26
CA GLU A 261 11.11 -33.95 -6.15
C GLU A 261 10.16 -34.31 -7.31
N GLU A 262 9.36 -33.34 -7.79
CA GLU A 262 8.45 -33.58 -8.93
C GLU A 262 9.23 -33.63 -10.25
N VAL A 263 10.23 -32.79 -10.42
CA VAL A 263 11.13 -32.81 -11.60
C VAL A 263 11.88 -34.16 -11.65
N ASN A 264 12.33 -34.68 -10.50
CA ASN A 264 13.03 -35.95 -10.43
C ASN A 264 12.10 -37.15 -10.62
N ARG A 265 10.81 -37.00 -10.34
CA ARG A 265 9.81 -38.08 -10.49
C ARG A 265 9.38 -38.27 -11.93
N ASP A 266 9.31 -37.22 -12.69
CA ASP A 266 8.86 -37.22 -14.08
C ASP A 266 9.85 -36.46 -14.97
N LEU A 267 10.58 -37.21 -15.81
CA LEU A 267 11.60 -36.67 -16.69
C LEU A 267 11.07 -35.77 -17.83
N GLU A 268 9.75 -35.76 -18.05
CA GLU A 268 9.09 -34.87 -19.00
C GLU A 268 8.88 -33.46 -18.41
N ILE A 269 9.01 -33.30 -17.09
CA ILE A 269 8.87 -32.01 -16.43
C ILE A 269 10.14 -31.20 -16.61
N VAL A 270 10.01 -30.08 -17.30
CA VAL A 270 11.08 -29.08 -17.45
C VAL A 270 10.91 -27.99 -16.39
N GLN A 271 11.98 -27.71 -15.68
CA GLN A 271 11.99 -26.66 -14.65
C GLN A 271 11.72 -25.27 -15.26
N ASN A 272 11.11 -24.38 -14.49
CA ASN A 272 10.90 -23.00 -14.91
C ASN A 272 12.24 -22.28 -15.16
N THR A 273 12.25 -21.42 -16.19
CA THR A 273 13.45 -20.69 -16.64
C THR A 273 14.16 -19.96 -15.50
N GLY A 274 15.46 -20.18 -15.39
CA GLY A 274 16.34 -19.62 -14.37
C GLY A 274 16.33 -20.36 -13.04
N TRP A 275 15.60 -21.51 -12.96
CA TRP A 275 15.60 -22.43 -11.84
C TRP A 275 16.16 -23.82 -12.25
N GLU A 276 16.61 -23.93 -13.50
CA GLU A 276 17.33 -25.11 -13.95
C GLU A 276 18.56 -25.26 -13.03
N THR A 277 18.81 -26.48 -12.57
CA THR A 277 20.07 -26.78 -11.89
C THR A 277 21.18 -26.65 -12.90
N ASP A 278 22.18 -25.80 -12.64
CA ASP A 278 23.44 -25.81 -13.38
C ASP A 278 24.07 -27.19 -13.17
N THR A 279 23.81 -28.10 -14.11
CA THR A 279 24.40 -29.44 -14.12
C THR A 279 25.83 -29.43 -14.65
N ASP A 280 26.43 -28.26 -14.87
CA ASP A 280 27.73 -28.09 -15.52
C ASP A 280 28.75 -27.34 -14.62
N GLU A 281 28.83 -27.65 -13.32
CA GLU A 281 30.05 -27.40 -12.55
C GLU A 281 30.50 -28.68 -11.87
N GLU A 282 31.21 -29.54 -12.65
CA GLU A 282 32.24 -30.44 -12.17
C GLU A 282 33.63 -29.95 -12.61
#